data_d2ed326ea1bbf2d98b30dab02ebecad7
#
_entry.id   d2ed326ea1bbf2d98b30dab02ebecad7
#
_cell.length_a   1.000
_cell.length_b   1.000
_cell.length_c   1.000
_cell.angle_alpha   90.00
_cell.angle_beta   90.00
_cell.angle_gamma   90.00
#
_symmetry.space_group_name_H-M   'P 1'
#
loop_
_entity.id
_entity.type
_entity.pdbx_description
1 polymer ?
#
loop_
_entity_poly.entity_id
_entity_poly.type
_entity_poly.pdbx_seq_one_letter_code
_entity_poly.pdbx_strand_id
1 'polypeptide(L)'
;MWLYTLVLAFSSACTAWAGHPSSPPVVDTVHGKVLGKYVSLEGSAQPVAVFLGVPFARPPLGPLRFAPPQPAEPWRSVKNTTSYPPMCSQDSVGGQKVSDLLTNRKENIPLQFSEDCLYLNIYTPADLTRRSSLPVMVWIHGGGLVVGGASTYDGLALAAHENVVVVTIQYRLGIWGFFSTGDEHCLGNWGHLDQVAALRWVQDNIANFGGNPGSVTIFGESAGGQSVSILVLSPLAKNLFHRAISESGVVLTAALVKKNIKPVAKQIAIAAGCKTTTSAVMVHCMRQKTEEELLEMTVKMKRPGLILQGDPGEDQPSLLTVVDGVLLPKTPEEILAEKNFNTVPYMVGINKQEFGWIIPLVLLGYPLSEGKLDQQTATSLLWKSFPLVNLSKELTPVATEKYLGGTDDPVKKKDLFLDLMGDVLFGVPSVIVARDHRDAGAPTYMYEFEYSPSCLSDVRPSTVTGDHGDELFSVFGAPFLKGGASEEETKLSRMVMRFWANFARHGNPNGAGLPLWPEYEQEEGYLQIGATTQAATRLKDKEVAFWTELRAREASRQPPQREHGEL
;
A
#
# COMPACT_ATOMS: atom_id res chain seq x y z
N MET A 1 7.52 -30.74 -77.76
CA MET A 1 6.97 -29.45 -77.35
C MET A 1 6.09 -29.69 -76.13
N TRP A 2 6.66 -29.47 -74.96
CA TRP A 2 5.96 -29.71 -73.69
C TRP A 2 5.64 -28.37 -73.03
N LEU A 3 4.35 -28.08 -72.81
CA LEU A 3 3.88 -26.95 -72.01
C LEU A 3 3.96 -27.33 -70.53
N TYR A 4 4.73 -26.59 -69.76
CA TYR A 4 4.70 -26.61 -68.30
C TYR A 4 3.71 -25.57 -67.82
N THR A 5 2.64 -26.04 -67.24
CA THR A 5 1.68 -25.18 -66.52
C THR A 5 2.11 -25.03 -65.07
N LEU A 6 2.57 -23.85 -64.71
CA LEU A 6 2.90 -23.48 -63.33
C LEU A 6 1.59 -23.17 -62.57
N VAL A 7 1.26 -24.02 -61.61
CA VAL A 7 0.18 -23.74 -60.64
C VAL A 7 0.81 -23.01 -59.46
N LEU A 8 0.60 -21.69 -59.36
CA LEU A 8 0.88 -20.89 -58.19
C LEU A 8 -0.23 -21.10 -57.15
N ALA A 9 0.09 -21.89 -56.12
CA ALA A 9 -0.74 -21.99 -54.93
C ALA A 9 -0.54 -20.72 -54.06
N PHE A 10 -1.48 -19.80 -54.09
CA PHE A 10 -1.57 -18.73 -53.10
C PHE A 10 -2.08 -19.32 -51.78
N SER A 11 -1.17 -19.58 -50.88
CA SER A 11 -1.54 -19.81 -49.47
C SER A 11 -1.94 -18.47 -48.84
N SER A 12 -3.22 -18.15 -48.86
CA SER A 12 -3.81 -17.09 -48.06
C SER A 12 -3.66 -17.50 -46.60
N ALA A 13 -2.61 -17.00 -45.93
CA ALA A 13 -2.58 -17.00 -44.50
C ALA A 13 -3.68 -16.03 -44.00
N CYS A 14 -4.84 -16.56 -43.70
CA CYS A 14 -5.83 -15.88 -42.89
C CYS A 14 -5.20 -15.64 -41.50
N THR A 15 -4.57 -14.50 -41.30
CA THR A 15 -4.40 -13.98 -39.97
C THR A 15 -5.81 -13.72 -39.45
N ALA A 16 -6.30 -14.63 -38.63
CA ALA A 16 -7.50 -14.40 -37.86
C ALA A 16 -7.23 -13.20 -36.97
N TRP A 17 -7.71 -12.04 -37.40
CA TRP A 17 -7.93 -10.92 -36.47
C TRP A 17 -8.89 -11.49 -35.43
N ALA A 18 -8.40 -11.66 -34.20
CA ALA A 18 -9.24 -11.91 -33.04
C ALA A 18 -10.13 -10.65 -32.90
N GLY A 19 -11.32 -10.70 -33.50
CA GLY A 19 -12.27 -9.61 -33.41
C GLY A 19 -12.60 -9.36 -31.96
N HIS A 20 -12.80 -8.09 -31.60
CA HIS A 20 -13.35 -7.73 -30.30
C HIS A 20 -14.56 -8.62 -30.01
N PRO A 21 -14.68 -9.17 -28.78
CA PRO A 21 -15.87 -9.90 -28.39
C PRO A 21 -17.12 -9.06 -28.68
N SER A 22 -18.10 -9.63 -29.36
CA SER A 22 -19.29 -8.91 -29.85
C SER A 22 -20.24 -8.47 -28.74
N SER A 23 -20.05 -8.96 -27.52
CA SER A 23 -20.87 -8.64 -26.35
C SER A 23 -19.99 -8.33 -25.12
N PRO A 24 -20.44 -7.41 -24.24
CA PRO A 24 -19.74 -7.13 -22.99
C PRO A 24 -19.61 -8.40 -22.13
N PRO A 25 -18.53 -8.49 -21.32
CA PRO A 25 -18.32 -9.68 -20.47
C PRO A 25 -19.32 -9.70 -19.31
N VAL A 26 -19.95 -10.85 -19.09
CA VAL A 26 -20.80 -11.13 -17.92
C VAL A 26 -20.22 -12.33 -17.19
N VAL A 27 -19.96 -12.15 -15.89
CA VAL A 27 -19.32 -13.18 -15.05
C VAL A 27 -20.21 -13.49 -13.85
N ASP A 28 -20.29 -14.77 -13.50
CA ASP A 28 -20.97 -15.24 -12.30
C ASP A 28 -20.05 -15.06 -11.08
N THR A 29 -20.61 -14.55 -9.99
CA THR A 29 -20.00 -14.57 -8.65
C THR A 29 -20.89 -15.40 -7.71
N VAL A 30 -20.36 -15.75 -6.53
CA VAL A 30 -21.17 -16.44 -5.51
C VAL A 30 -22.39 -15.62 -5.04
N HIS A 31 -22.42 -14.31 -5.32
CA HIS A 31 -23.51 -13.41 -4.93
C HIS A 31 -24.46 -13.04 -6.08
N GLY A 32 -24.06 -13.27 -7.35
CA GLY A 32 -24.83 -12.93 -8.54
C GLY A 32 -23.95 -12.53 -9.72
N LYS A 33 -24.58 -12.15 -10.83
CA LYS A 33 -23.87 -11.80 -12.08
C LYS A 33 -23.41 -10.34 -12.09
N VAL A 34 -22.22 -10.11 -12.66
CA VAL A 34 -21.66 -8.78 -12.90
C VAL A 34 -21.38 -8.57 -14.39
N LEU A 35 -21.65 -7.35 -14.86
CA LEU A 35 -21.41 -6.92 -16.24
C LEU A 35 -20.21 -5.98 -16.27
N GLY A 36 -19.15 -6.37 -16.98
CA GLY A 36 -17.97 -5.54 -17.22
C GLY A 36 -17.94 -4.89 -18.60
N LYS A 37 -16.78 -4.40 -18.97
CA LYS A 37 -16.47 -3.84 -20.29
C LYS A 37 -15.13 -4.36 -20.79
N TYR A 38 -14.93 -4.36 -22.11
CA TYR A 38 -13.62 -4.59 -22.70
C TYR A 38 -12.90 -3.25 -22.92
N VAL A 39 -11.62 -3.20 -22.58
CA VAL A 39 -10.76 -2.03 -22.81
C VAL A 39 -9.51 -2.50 -23.55
N SER A 40 -9.20 -1.84 -24.66
CA SER A 40 -7.97 -2.11 -25.43
C SER A 40 -6.86 -1.18 -24.95
N LEU A 41 -5.67 -1.72 -24.82
CA LEU A 41 -4.43 -0.97 -24.63
C LEU A 41 -3.69 -0.88 -25.95
N GLU A 42 -3.21 0.30 -26.32
CA GLU A 42 -2.41 0.49 -27.53
C GLU A 42 -1.17 -0.40 -27.50
N GLY A 43 -0.92 -1.13 -28.59
CA GLY A 43 0.19 -2.09 -28.68
C GLY A 43 -0.07 -3.45 -28.02
N SER A 44 -1.27 -3.68 -27.43
CA SER A 44 -1.68 -5.00 -26.96
C SER A 44 -2.52 -5.73 -28.01
N ALA A 45 -2.25 -7.04 -28.16
CA ALA A 45 -2.97 -7.87 -29.16
C ALA A 45 -4.41 -8.23 -28.74
N GLN A 46 -4.72 -8.15 -27.43
CA GLN A 46 -6.00 -8.59 -26.87
C GLN A 46 -6.57 -7.52 -25.92
N PRO A 47 -7.90 -7.30 -25.91
CA PRO A 47 -8.55 -6.44 -24.94
C PRO A 47 -8.54 -7.09 -23.55
N VAL A 48 -8.54 -6.24 -22.54
CA VAL A 48 -8.69 -6.63 -21.13
C VAL A 48 -10.16 -6.47 -20.73
N ALA A 49 -10.73 -7.50 -20.10
CA ALA A 49 -12.05 -7.39 -19.49
C ALA A 49 -11.90 -6.67 -18.13
N VAL A 50 -12.68 -5.62 -17.95
CA VAL A 50 -12.59 -4.72 -16.79
C VAL A 50 -13.93 -4.67 -16.08
N PHE A 51 -13.90 -4.92 -14.77
CA PHE A 51 -15.06 -4.87 -13.88
C PHE A 51 -14.73 -3.87 -12.74
N LEU A 52 -15.51 -2.81 -12.64
CA LEU A 52 -15.29 -1.71 -11.70
C LEU A 52 -16.43 -1.63 -10.69
N GLY A 53 -16.10 -1.65 -9.40
CA GLY A 53 -17.11 -1.57 -8.35
C GLY A 53 -17.88 -2.87 -8.10
N VAL A 54 -17.16 -4.00 -8.07
CA VAL A 54 -17.75 -5.28 -7.67
C VAL A 54 -17.84 -5.32 -6.14
N PRO A 55 -19.04 -5.47 -5.54
CA PRO A 55 -19.17 -5.48 -4.08
C PRO A 55 -18.61 -6.79 -3.50
N PHE A 56 -17.74 -6.69 -2.50
CA PHE A 56 -17.22 -7.86 -1.79
C PHE A 56 -17.78 -8.02 -0.38
N ALA A 57 -18.41 -6.96 0.15
CA ALA A 57 -19.05 -6.96 1.47
C ALA A 57 -20.32 -6.09 1.45
N ARG A 58 -21.13 -6.22 2.49
CA ARG A 58 -22.29 -5.33 2.73
C ARG A 58 -21.78 -3.92 3.03
N PRO A 59 -22.53 -2.86 2.64
CA PRO A 59 -22.25 -1.50 3.07
C PRO A 59 -22.10 -1.42 4.59
N PRO A 60 -20.99 -0.89 5.13
CA PRO A 60 -20.71 -0.88 6.57
C PRO A 60 -21.43 0.29 7.29
N LEU A 61 -22.74 0.38 7.11
CA LEU A 61 -23.61 1.47 7.59
C LEU A 61 -24.31 1.10 8.89
N GLY A 62 -24.69 2.12 9.67
CA GLY A 62 -25.51 1.96 10.88
C GLY A 62 -24.90 0.96 11.87
N PRO A 63 -25.56 -0.17 12.16
CA PRO A 63 -25.04 -1.19 13.09
C PRO A 63 -23.74 -1.83 12.64
N LEU A 64 -23.45 -1.83 11.33
CA LEU A 64 -22.21 -2.38 10.76
C LEU A 64 -21.03 -1.40 10.80
N ARG A 65 -21.27 -0.11 11.12
CA ARG A 65 -20.19 0.85 11.40
C ARG A 65 -19.44 0.40 12.64
N PHE A 66 -18.11 0.40 12.60
CA PHE A 66 -17.22 -0.12 13.67
C PHE A 66 -17.55 -1.58 14.03
N ALA A 67 -17.76 -2.40 13.01
CA ALA A 67 -17.99 -3.83 13.12
C ALA A 67 -17.25 -4.57 11.99
N PRO A 68 -16.96 -5.88 12.15
CA PRO A 68 -16.38 -6.67 11.08
C PRO A 68 -17.24 -6.64 9.80
N PRO A 69 -16.63 -6.65 8.60
CA PRO A 69 -17.36 -6.70 7.35
C PRO A 69 -18.23 -7.96 7.28
N GLN A 70 -19.41 -7.83 6.67
CA GLN A 70 -20.32 -8.94 6.43
C GLN A 70 -20.35 -9.29 4.94
N PRO A 71 -20.55 -10.56 4.55
CA PRO A 71 -20.67 -10.95 3.16
C PRO A 71 -21.70 -10.11 2.40
N ALA A 72 -21.42 -9.78 1.15
CA ALA A 72 -22.36 -9.06 0.29
C ALA A 72 -23.70 -9.81 0.17
N GLU A 73 -24.81 -9.07 0.04
CA GLU A 73 -26.10 -9.69 -0.17
C GLU A 73 -26.21 -10.22 -1.61
N PRO A 74 -26.75 -11.42 -1.81
CA PRO A 74 -26.99 -11.96 -3.15
C PRO A 74 -27.96 -11.06 -3.94
N TRP A 75 -27.70 -10.92 -5.24
CA TRP A 75 -28.58 -10.20 -6.17
C TRP A 75 -29.01 -11.09 -7.35
N ARG A 76 -30.22 -10.81 -7.88
CA ARG A 76 -30.81 -11.62 -8.95
C ARG A 76 -30.59 -11.05 -10.36
N SER A 77 -30.55 -9.71 -10.50
CA SER A 77 -30.29 -9.03 -11.77
C SER A 77 -28.79 -8.93 -12.04
N VAL A 78 -28.40 -8.82 -13.30
CA VAL A 78 -27.00 -8.54 -13.66
C VAL A 78 -26.63 -7.15 -13.14
N LYS A 79 -25.64 -7.06 -12.26
CA LYS A 79 -25.14 -5.79 -11.71
C LYS A 79 -24.17 -5.15 -12.70
N ASN A 80 -24.39 -3.88 -13.02
CA ASN A 80 -23.47 -3.10 -13.85
C ASN A 80 -22.21 -2.74 -13.04
N THR A 81 -21.04 -3.14 -13.52
CA THR A 81 -19.73 -2.86 -12.93
C THR A 81 -18.78 -2.28 -13.98
N THR A 82 -19.23 -1.23 -14.68
CA THR A 82 -18.47 -0.57 -15.77
C THR A 82 -17.90 0.80 -15.37
N SER A 83 -18.19 1.28 -14.16
CA SER A 83 -17.73 2.55 -13.61
C SER A 83 -17.15 2.39 -12.21
N TYR A 84 -16.21 3.26 -11.84
CA TYR A 84 -15.63 3.23 -10.49
C TYR A 84 -16.68 3.51 -9.41
N PRO A 85 -16.62 2.80 -8.28
CA PRO A 85 -17.46 3.04 -7.12
C PRO A 85 -16.98 4.27 -6.34
N PRO A 86 -17.77 4.80 -5.40
CA PRO A 86 -17.27 5.78 -4.43
C PRO A 86 -16.03 5.24 -3.68
N MET A 87 -15.07 6.09 -3.40
CA MET A 87 -13.99 5.80 -2.45
C MET A 87 -14.54 5.82 -1.01
N CYS A 88 -13.86 5.15 -0.09
CA CYS A 88 -14.24 5.18 1.31
C CYS A 88 -14.15 6.59 1.90
N SER A 89 -15.04 6.90 2.85
CA SER A 89 -15.15 8.21 3.51
C SER A 89 -13.80 8.72 3.99
N GLN A 90 -13.45 9.91 3.58
CA GLN A 90 -12.18 10.60 3.82
C GLN A 90 -12.33 12.10 3.53
N ASP A 91 -11.31 12.90 3.84
CA ASP A 91 -11.25 14.29 3.36
C ASP A 91 -11.28 14.31 1.82
N SER A 92 -12.38 14.81 1.26
CA SER A 92 -12.61 14.81 -0.20
C SER A 92 -11.58 15.64 -0.96
N VAL A 93 -11.12 16.75 -0.41
CA VAL A 93 -10.11 17.62 -1.03
C VAL A 93 -8.74 16.93 -1.00
N GLY A 94 -8.36 16.40 0.15
CA GLY A 94 -7.12 15.66 0.31
C GLY A 94 -7.10 14.38 -0.54
N GLY A 95 -8.19 13.61 -0.51
CA GLY A 95 -8.32 12.38 -1.29
C GLY A 95 -8.26 12.61 -2.80
N GLN A 96 -8.93 13.66 -3.31
CA GLN A 96 -8.83 14.02 -4.73
C GLN A 96 -7.39 14.41 -5.11
N LYS A 97 -6.73 15.27 -4.31
CA LYS A 97 -5.34 15.69 -4.57
C LYS A 97 -4.36 14.52 -4.58
N VAL A 98 -4.46 13.63 -3.61
CA VAL A 98 -3.59 12.44 -3.55
C VAL A 98 -3.84 11.53 -4.76
N SER A 99 -5.11 11.34 -5.14
CA SER A 99 -5.45 10.54 -6.32
C SER A 99 -4.93 11.17 -7.61
N ASP A 100 -5.08 12.49 -7.78
CA ASP A 100 -4.60 13.22 -8.96
C ASP A 100 -3.07 13.14 -9.09
N LEU A 101 -2.37 13.14 -7.98
CA LEU A 101 -0.91 13.04 -7.94
C LEU A 101 -0.39 11.64 -8.25
N LEU A 102 -1.03 10.60 -7.70
CA LEU A 102 -0.54 9.22 -7.77
C LEU A 102 -1.17 8.39 -8.90
N THR A 103 -2.21 8.89 -9.58
CA THR A 103 -2.84 8.11 -10.64
C THR A 103 -1.89 7.85 -11.82
N ASN A 104 -1.91 6.61 -12.30
CA ASN A 104 -1.19 6.19 -13.51
C ASN A 104 -1.98 6.46 -14.80
N ARG A 105 -3.22 6.99 -14.73
CA ARG A 105 -4.02 7.39 -15.90
C ARG A 105 -3.64 8.78 -16.40
N LYS A 106 -3.90 9.03 -17.67
CA LYS A 106 -3.76 10.35 -18.29
C LYS A 106 -4.77 11.35 -17.73
N GLU A 107 -5.99 10.90 -17.51
CA GLU A 107 -7.09 11.75 -17.08
C GLU A 107 -7.37 11.59 -15.60
N ASN A 108 -7.48 12.70 -14.89
CA ASN A 108 -7.98 12.73 -13.53
C ASN A 108 -9.51 12.54 -13.57
N ILE A 109 -10.02 11.70 -12.69
CA ILE A 109 -11.45 11.46 -12.57
C ILE A 109 -12.01 12.15 -11.33
N PRO A 110 -13.19 12.78 -11.42
CA PRO A 110 -13.86 13.32 -10.24
C PRO A 110 -14.28 12.17 -9.33
N LEU A 111 -13.81 12.19 -8.09
CA LEU A 111 -14.05 11.14 -7.11
C LEU A 111 -15.32 11.43 -6.32
N GLN A 112 -16.04 10.37 -5.98
CA GLN A 112 -17.10 10.37 -4.99
C GLN A 112 -16.61 9.63 -3.74
N PHE A 113 -17.13 10.00 -2.58
CA PHE A 113 -16.75 9.43 -1.30
C PHE A 113 -18.00 9.00 -0.53
N SER A 114 -17.96 7.86 0.13
CA SER A 114 -19.11 7.32 0.88
C SER A 114 -18.66 6.26 1.87
N GLU A 115 -19.41 6.08 2.94
CA GLU A 115 -19.26 4.90 3.80
C GLU A 115 -19.66 3.60 3.07
N ASP A 116 -20.54 3.65 2.07
CA ASP A 116 -20.80 2.52 1.17
C ASP A 116 -19.70 2.41 0.12
N CYS A 117 -18.61 1.76 0.48
CA CYS A 117 -17.37 1.76 -0.29
C CYS A 117 -16.67 0.39 -0.43
N LEU A 118 -17.22 -0.68 0.13
CA LEU A 118 -16.55 -1.99 0.15
C LEU A 118 -16.68 -2.71 -1.20
N TYR A 119 -15.94 -2.19 -2.17
CA TYR A 119 -15.90 -2.64 -3.57
C TYR A 119 -14.46 -2.92 -3.99
N LEU A 120 -14.33 -3.76 -5.04
CA LEU A 120 -13.07 -4.01 -5.71
C LEU A 120 -13.21 -3.86 -7.23
N ASN A 121 -12.07 -3.65 -7.92
CA ASN A 121 -11.99 -3.60 -9.36
C ASN A 121 -11.15 -4.77 -9.85
N ILE A 122 -11.48 -5.32 -11.04
CA ILE A 122 -10.80 -6.47 -11.63
C ILE A 122 -10.41 -6.13 -13.06
N TYR A 123 -9.17 -6.39 -13.41
CA TYR A 123 -8.60 -6.27 -14.76
C TYR A 123 -8.08 -7.66 -15.17
N THR A 124 -8.68 -8.27 -16.16
CA THR A 124 -8.28 -9.60 -16.61
C THR A 124 -8.10 -9.68 -18.13
N PRO A 125 -6.90 -10.10 -18.59
CA PRO A 125 -6.62 -10.34 -20.00
C PRO A 125 -7.11 -11.74 -20.43
N ALA A 126 -7.74 -12.51 -19.51
CA ALA A 126 -8.17 -13.87 -19.78
C ALA A 126 -9.30 -13.92 -20.81
N ASP A 127 -9.24 -14.92 -21.67
CA ASP A 127 -10.39 -15.32 -22.47
C ASP A 127 -11.43 -15.99 -21.54
N LEU A 128 -12.45 -15.22 -21.17
CA LEU A 128 -13.50 -15.66 -20.23
C LEU A 128 -14.42 -16.75 -20.81
N THR A 129 -14.28 -17.10 -22.10
CA THR A 129 -14.97 -18.24 -22.72
C THR A 129 -14.25 -19.58 -22.50
N ARG A 130 -13.01 -19.54 -22.01
CA ARG A 130 -12.15 -20.69 -21.74
C ARG A 130 -11.69 -20.69 -20.29
N ARG A 131 -11.35 -21.87 -19.77
CA ARG A 131 -10.71 -21.96 -18.46
C ARG A 131 -9.28 -21.42 -18.55
N SER A 132 -9.04 -20.31 -17.89
CA SER A 132 -7.70 -19.74 -17.64
C SER A 132 -7.34 -19.97 -16.18
N SER A 133 -6.05 -19.86 -15.85
CA SER A 133 -5.54 -20.02 -14.49
C SER A 133 -4.36 -19.06 -14.30
N LEU A 134 -4.64 -17.76 -14.51
CA LEU A 134 -3.63 -16.71 -14.45
C LEU A 134 -3.27 -16.36 -13.01
N PRO A 135 -2.02 -15.96 -12.72
CA PRO A 135 -1.65 -15.39 -11.43
C PRO A 135 -2.53 -14.18 -11.12
N VAL A 136 -2.86 -14.01 -9.85
CA VAL A 136 -3.69 -12.91 -9.35
C VAL A 136 -2.82 -11.99 -8.50
N MET A 137 -2.87 -10.70 -8.78
CA MET A 137 -2.19 -9.65 -8.01
C MET A 137 -3.24 -8.75 -7.38
N VAL A 138 -3.31 -8.73 -6.04
CA VAL A 138 -4.29 -7.96 -5.27
C VAL A 138 -3.62 -6.74 -4.66
N TRP A 139 -3.99 -5.56 -5.14
CA TRP A 139 -3.46 -4.27 -4.72
C TRP A 139 -4.18 -3.72 -3.50
N ILE A 140 -3.40 -3.31 -2.50
CA ILE A 140 -3.84 -2.61 -1.29
C ILE A 140 -3.22 -1.21 -1.32
N HIS A 141 -4.04 -0.18 -1.49
CA HIS A 141 -3.57 1.20 -1.64
C HIS A 141 -3.00 1.79 -0.34
N GLY A 142 -2.11 2.77 -0.49
CA GLY A 142 -1.57 3.56 0.61
C GLY A 142 -2.44 4.73 1.04
N GLY A 143 -1.79 5.77 1.58
CA GLY A 143 -2.44 6.99 2.06
C GLY A 143 -2.61 7.05 3.58
N GLY A 144 -1.68 6.45 4.34
CA GLY A 144 -1.60 6.55 5.80
C GLY A 144 -2.82 5.97 6.55
N LEU A 145 -3.57 5.05 5.95
CA LEU A 145 -4.84 4.49 6.45
C LEU A 145 -5.96 5.54 6.58
N VAL A 146 -5.82 6.72 6.00
CA VAL A 146 -6.76 7.86 6.18
C VAL A 146 -7.27 8.46 4.89
N VAL A 147 -6.54 8.30 3.77
CA VAL A 147 -6.92 8.76 2.44
C VAL A 147 -6.56 7.70 1.39
N GLY A 148 -7.05 7.86 0.16
CA GLY A 148 -6.75 6.97 -0.95
C GLY A 148 -7.92 6.06 -1.34
N GLY A 149 -7.71 5.23 -2.35
CA GLY A 149 -8.69 4.28 -2.83
C GLY A 149 -8.26 3.53 -4.08
N ALA A 150 -8.94 2.43 -4.34
CA ALA A 150 -8.66 1.54 -5.45
C ALA A 150 -8.75 2.21 -6.83
N SER A 151 -9.62 3.23 -6.96
CA SER A 151 -9.86 3.93 -8.23
C SER A 151 -8.69 4.81 -8.69
N THR A 152 -7.71 5.07 -7.82
CA THR A 152 -6.48 5.81 -8.18
C THR A 152 -5.61 5.00 -9.15
N TYR A 153 -5.61 3.67 -9.01
CA TYR A 153 -4.69 2.75 -9.67
C TYR A 153 -5.41 1.94 -10.74
N ASP A 154 -5.00 2.12 -12.00
CA ASP A 154 -5.55 1.38 -13.13
C ASP A 154 -4.65 0.17 -13.45
N GLY A 155 -5.20 -1.03 -13.28
CA GLY A 155 -4.49 -2.29 -13.53
C GLY A 155 -4.37 -2.69 -15.00
N LEU A 156 -4.88 -1.87 -15.93
CA LEU A 156 -4.99 -2.22 -17.35
C LEU A 156 -3.63 -2.57 -17.97
N ALA A 157 -2.62 -1.71 -17.78
CA ALA A 157 -1.31 -1.91 -18.41
C ALA A 157 -0.60 -3.15 -17.84
N LEU A 158 -0.58 -3.31 -16.52
CA LEU A 158 0.03 -4.48 -15.87
C LEU A 158 -0.65 -5.78 -16.31
N ALA A 159 -1.99 -5.81 -16.34
CA ALA A 159 -2.75 -6.97 -16.78
C ALA A 159 -2.47 -7.31 -18.25
N ALA A 160 -2.51 -6.30 -19.15
CA ALA A 160 -2.34 -6.49 -20.58
C ALA A 160 -0.91 -6.93 -20.96
N HIS A 161 0.12 -6.33 -20.37
CA HIS A 161 1.51 -6.62 -20.73
C HIS A 161 2.02 -7.90 -20.09
N GLU A 162 1.58 -8.20 -18.88
CA GLU A 162 2.16 -9.29 -18.10
C GLU A 162 1.25 -10.51 -17.96
N ASN A 163 0.08 -10.52 -18.57
CA ASN A 163 -0.85 -11.65 -18.52
C ASN A 163 -1.14 -12.14 -17.10
N VAL A 164 -1.53 -11.22 -16.23
CA VAL A 164 -1.94 -11.44 -14.84
C VAL A 164 -3.32 -10.84 -14.60
N VAL A 165 -4.07 -11.38 -13.65
CA VAL A 165 -5.30 -10.73 -13.18
C VAL A 165 -4.93 -9.74 -12.10
N VAL A 166 -5.30 -8.47 -12.27
CA VAL A 166 -5.07 -7.41 -11.28
C VAL A 166 -6.39 -7.11 -10.59
N VAL A 167 -6.37 -7.10 -9.26
CA VAL A 167 -7.50 -6.73 -8.41
C VAL A 167 -7.09 -5.56 -7.54
N THR A 168 -7.83 -4.44 -7.56
CA THR A 168 -7.59 -3.31 -6.65
C THR A 168 -8.73 -3.23 -5.66
N ILE A 169 -8.44 -3.21 -4.36
CA ILE A 169 -9.46 -3.29 -3.30
C ILE A 169 -9.61 -1.98 -2.55
N GLN A 170 -10.83 -1.71 -2.09
CA GLN A 170 -11.11 -0.66 -1.12
C GLN A 170 -11.18 -1.24 0.29
N TYR A 171 -10.92 -0.43 1.28
CA TYR A 171 -11.07 -0.76 2.71
C TYR A 171 -11.38 0.52 3.49
N ARG A 172 -12.10 0.39 4.60
CA ARG A 172 -12.46 1.53 5.45
C ARG A 172 -11.22 2.25 5.99
N LEU A 173 -11.29 3.57 5.98
CA LEU A 173 -10.21 4.48 6.33
C LEU A 173 -10.52 5.30 7.58
N GLY A 174 -9.49 5.89 8.17
CA GLY A 174 -9.61 6.84 9.26
C GLY A 174 -10.46 6.29 10.40
N ILE A 175 -11.41 7.09 10.88
CA ILE A 175 -12.25 6.70 12.01
C ILE A 175 -13.13 5.48 11.71
N TRP A 176 -13.62 5.35 10.47
CA TRP A 176 -14.47 4.23 10.07
C TRP A 176 -13.73 2.89 10.04
N GLY A 177 -12.43 2.93 9.71
CA GLY A 177 -11.58 1.75 9.60
C GLY A 177 -10.79 1.41 10.86
N PHE A 178 -10.50 2.39 11.73
CA PHE A 178 -9.51 2.21 12.78
C PHE A 178 -9.91 2.74 14.16
N PHE A 179 -11.16 3.19 14.36
CA PHE A 179 -11.64 3.50 15.70
C PHE A 179 -11.70 2.22 16.54
N SER A 180 -11.12 2.29 17.74
CA SER A 180 -11.05 1.19 18.69
C SER A 180 -11.16 1.72 20.11
N THR A 181 -11.85 1.00 20.98
CA THR A 181 -11.86 1.23 22.43
C THR A 181 -10.89 0.35 23.18
N GLY A 182 -10.21 -0.59 22.47
CA GLY A 182 -9.26 -1.54 23.05
C GLY A 182 -9.92 -2.63 23.91
N ASP A 183 -11.24 -2.84 23.73
CA ASP A 183 -12.02 -3.84 24.44
C ASP A 183 -13.11 -4.46 23.52
N GLU A 184 -13.89 -5.38 24.04
CA GLU A 184 -14.91 -6.14 23.30
C GLU A 184 -16.01 -5.29 22.65
N HIS A 185 -16.19 -4.03 23.06
CA HIS A 185 -17.18 -3.14 22.47
C HIS A 185 -16.77 -2.58 21.11
N CYS A 186 -15.45 -2.43 20.90
CA CYS A 186 -14.90 -1.97 19.63
C CYS A 186 -13.40 -2.36 19.53
N LEU A 187 -13.13 -3.56 19.00
CA LEU A 187 -11.77 -4.08 18.89
C LEU A 187 -10.88 -3.24 17.98
N GLY A 188 -11.44 -2.69 16.88
CA GLY A 188 -10.69 -1.92 15.88
C GLY A 188 -10.28 -2.74 14.67
N ASN A 189 -9.30 -2.22 13.90
CA ASN A 189 -8.74 -2.89 12.72
C ASN A 189 -9.77 -3.20 11.61
N TRP A 190 -10.91 -2.52 11.56
CA TRP A 190 -12.00 -2.80 10.63
C TRP A 190 -11.55 -2.71 9.16
N GLY A 191 -10.67 -1.75 8.83
CA GLY A 191 -10.07 -1.61 7.51
C GLY A 191 -9.22 -2.82 7.13
N HIS A 192 -8.44 -3.37 8.05
CA HIS A 192 -7.68 -4.60 7.80
C HIS A 192 -8.59 -5.83 7.68
N LEU A 193 -9.68 -5.88 8.45
CA LEU A 193 -10.68 -6.94 8.29
C LEU A 193 -11.41 -6.84 6.96
N ASP A 194 -11.61 -5.64 6.40
CA ASP A 194 -12.13 -5.44 5.05
C ASP A 194 -11.15 -6.00 4.00
N GLN A 195 -9.84 -5.82 4.18
CA GLN A 195 -8.81 -6.42 3.33
C GLN A 195 -8.87 -7.96 3.38
N VAL A 196 -9.03 -8.54 4.56
CA VAL A 196 -9.23 -10.00 4.73
C VAL A 196 -10.50 -10.45 4.02
N ALA A 197 -11.61 -9.71 4.13
CA ALA A 197 -12.86 -10.04 3.46
C ALA A 197 -12.72 -9.98 1.92
N ALA A 198 -12.02 -8.97 1.39
CA ALA A 198 -11.72 -8.89 -0.03
C ALA A 198 -10.88 -10.08 -0.52
N LEU A 199 -9.89 -10.51 0.25
CA LEU A 199 -9.08 -11.69 -0.08
C LEU A 199 -9.90 -12.99 -0.05
N ARG A 200 -10.83 -13.15 0.89
CA ARG A 200 -11.78 -14.27 0.89
C ARG A 200 -12.67 -14.24 -0.35
N TRP A 201 -13.17 -13.05 -0.71
CA TRP A 201 -13.92 -12.87 -1.94
C TRP A 201 -13.12 -13.29 -3.18
N VAL A 202 -11.83 -12.95 -3.24
CA VAL A 202 -10.91 -13.37 -4.31
C VAL A 202 -10.80 -14.89 -4.35
N GLN A 203 -10.63 -15.56 -3.22
CA GLN A 203 -10.58 -17.03 -3.16
C GLN A 203 -11.85 -17.67 -3.72
N ASP A 204 -13.02 -17.12 -3.41
CA ASP A 204 -14.31 -17.68 -3.80
C ASP A 204 -14.69 -17.42 -5.27
N ASN A 205 -14.15 -16.34 -5.89
CA ASN A 205 -14.72 -15.84 -7.15
C ASN A 205 -13.71 -15.70 -8.30
N ILE A 206 -12.42 -15.51 -8.02
CA ILE A 206 -11.47 -15.05 -9.05
C ILE A 206 -11.26 -16.07 -10.18
N ALA A 207 -11.54 -17.34 -9.93
CA ALA A 207 -11.50 -18.39 -10.96
C ALA A 207 -12.47 -18.10 -12.14
N ASN A 208 -13.62 -17.50 -11.85
CA ASN A 208 -14.60 -17.11 -12.87
C ASN A 208 -14.14 -15.93 -13.73
N PHE A 209 -13.15 -15.17 -13.24
CA PHE A 209 -12.47 -14.09 -13.96
C PHE A 209 -11.15 -14.57 -14.62
N GLY A 210 -10.90 -15.87 -14.66
CA GLY A 210 -9.72 -16.48 -15.27
C GLY A 210 -8.47 -16.46 -14.38
N GLY A 211 -8.59 -16.03 -13.11
CA GLY A 211 -7.51 -16.03 -12.13
C GLY A 211 -7.38 -17.37 -11.40
N ASN A 212 -6.21 -17.64 -10.86
CA ASN A 212 -5.92 -18.82 -10.05
C ASN A 212 -5.98 -18.47 -8.55
N PRO A 213 -7.00 -18.93 -7.80
CA PRO A 213 -7.07 -18.70 -6.36
C PRO A 213 -5.91 -19.32 -5.57
N GLY A 214 -5.22 -20.34 -6.14
CA GLY A 214 -3.99 -20.92 -5.60
C GLY A 214 -2.71 -20.15 -5.96
N SER A 215 -2.80 -19.01 -6.65
CA SER A 215 -1.64 -18.18 -7.01
C SER A 215 -1.98 -16.70 -6.85
N VAL A 216 -2.25 -16.28 -5.62
CA VAL A 216 -2.58 -14.91 -5.23
C VAL A 216 -1.37 -14.25 -4.61
N THR A 217 -0.99 -13.09 -5.12
CA THR A 217 0.05 -12.20 -4.56
C THR A 217 -0.63 -10.94 -4.06
N ILE A 218 -0.44 -10.60 -2.79
CA ILE A 218 -0.86 -9.30 -2.24
C ILE A 218 0.30 -8.31 -2.41
N PHE A 219 -0.01 -7.09 -2.84
CA PHE A 219 1.00 -6.04 -2.96
C PHE A 219 0.40 -4.69 -2.61
N GLY A 220 1.23 -3.78 -2.09
CA GLY A 220 0.78 -2.48 -1.65
C GLY A 220 1.93 -1.56 -1.30
N GLU A 221 1.66 -0.26 -1.35
CA GLU A 221 2.65 0.79 -1.11
C GLU A 221 2.29 1.59 0.14
N SER A 222 3.31 2.12 0.86
CA SER A 222 3.11 2.95 2.05
C SER A 222 2.27 2.22 3.11
N ALA A 223 1.16 2.81 3.55
CA ALA A 223 0.19 2.13 4.43
C ALA A 223 -0.40 0.85 3.82
N GLY A 224 -0.42 0.73 2.48
CA GLY A 224 -0.78 -0.51 1.77
C GLY A 224 0.31 -1.58 1.92
N GLY A 225 1.58 -1.22 1.80
CA GLY A 225 2.72 -2.09 2.08
C GLY A 225 2.75 -2.54 3.54
N GLN A 226 2.46 -1.61 4.47
CA GLN A 226 2.26 -1.94 5.88
C GLN A 226 1.10 -2.94 6.08
N SER A 227 -0.03 -2.73 5.38
CA SER A 227 -1.17 -3.65 5.42
C SER A 227 -0.80 -5.05 4.91
N VAL A 228 -0.04 -5.14 3.81
CA VAL A 228 0.53 -6.40 3.31
C VAL A 228 1.35 -7.09 4.41
N SER A 229 2.26 -6.36 5.04
CA SER A 229 3.11 -6.87 6.11
C SER A 229 2.30 -7.33 7.34
N ILE A 230 1.24 -6.60 7.71
CA ILE A 230 0.29 -7.01 8.78
C ILE A 230 -0.42 -8.31 8.39
N LEU A 231 -0.88 -8.45 7.15
CA LEU A 231 -1.53 -9.69 6.69
C LEU A 231 -0.56 -10.87 6.65
N VAL A 232 0.73 -10.64 6.36
CA VAL A 232 1.79 -11.66 6.51
C VAL A 232 1.88 -12.14 7.95
N LEU A 233 1.76 -11.26 8.94
CA LEU A 233 1.80 -11.64 10.35
C LEU A 233 0.47 -12.22 10.87
N SER A 234 -0.66 -11.94 10.20
CA SER A 234 -1.99 -12.27 10.72
C SER A 234 -2.40 -13.73 10.47
N PRO A 235 -2.86 -14.44 11.51
CA PRO A 235 -3.44 -15.78 11.34
C PRO A 235 -4.75 -15.76 10.54
N LEU A 236 -5.47 -14.63 10.50
CA LEU A 236 -6.73 -14.49 9.75
C LEU A 236 -6.54 -14.53 8.24
N ALA A 237 -5.33 -14.22 7.75
CA ALA A 237 -5.00 -14.18 6.33
C ALA A 237 -4.31 -15.48 5.84
N LYS A 238 -4.17 -16.48 6.71
CA LYS A 238 -3.56 -17.76 6.36
C LYS A 238 -4.29 -18.41 5.18
N ASN A 239 -3.53 -18.86 4.18
CA ASN A 239 -4.00 -19.48 2.95
C ASN A 239 -4.86 -18.57 2.03
N LEU A 240 -4.97 -17.27 2.29
CA LEU A 240 -5.66 -16.33 1.41
C LEU A 240 -4.76 -15.77 0.31
N PHE A 241 -3.45 -15.83 0.51
CA PHE A 241 -2.44 -15.42 -0.45
C PHE A 241 -1.22 -16.37 -0.38
N HIS A 242 -0.39 -16.32 -1.40
CA HIS A 242 0.73 -17.24 -1.62
C HIS A 242 2.06 -16.51 -1.76
N ARG A 243 2.04 -15.19 -1.95
CA ARG A 243 3.19 -14.29 -2.07
C ARG A 243 2.81 -12.89 -1.61
N ALA A 244 3.79 -12.12 -1.20
CA ALA A 244 3.56 -10.77 -0.71
C ALA A 244 4.62 -9.80 -1.25
N ILE A 245 4.24 -8.54 -1.51
CA ILE A 245 5.14 -7.44 -1.88
C ILE A 245 4.79 -6.23 -1.04
N SER A 246 5.72 -5.75 -0.23
CA SER A 246 5.60 -4.49 0.51
C SER A 246 6.50 -3.43 -0.12
N GLU A 247 5.89 -2.36 -0.62
CA GLU A 247 6.53 -1.24 -1.28
C GLU A 247 6.54 -0.05 -0.32
N SER A 248 7.69 0.41 0.12
CA SER A 248 7.85 1.60 0.99
C SER A 248 6.96 1.58 2.24
N GLY A 249 6.82 0.40 2.87
CA GLY A 249 6.01 0.26 4.08
C GLY A 249 5.91 -1.16 4.58
N VAL A 250 6.21 -1.37 5.87
CA VAL A 250 6.12 -2.66 6.54
C VAL A 250 5.47 -2.49 7.92
N VAL A 251 5.15 -3.56 8.60
CA VAL A 251 4.48 -3.55 9.91
C VAL A 251 5.24 -2.73 10.98
N LEU A 252 6.56 -2.61 10.86
CA LEU A 252 7.40 -1.79 11.76
C LEU A 252 7.55 -0.34 11.30
N THR A 253 6.97 0.04 10.16
CA THR A 253 7.00 1.41 9.63
C THR A 253 6.30 2.36 10.59
N ALA A 254 7.00 3.40 11.04
CA ALA A 254 6.52 4.38 12.00
C ALA A 254 5.83 3.69 13.21
N ALA A 255 5.53 4.39 14.26
CA ALA A 255 4.80 3.81 15.40
C ALA A 255 3.29 3.64 15.10
N LEU A 256 2.96 2.95 14.00
CA LEU A 256 1.59 2.81 13.48
C LEU A 256 0.81 1.63 14.08
N VAL A 257 1.41 0.89 15.03
CA VAL A 257 0.73 -0.17 15.80
C VAL A 257 0.78 0.15 17.29
N LYS A 258 -0.36 0.14 17.97
CA LYS A 258 -0.46 0.47 19.42
C LYS A 258 -1.11 -0.65 20.23
N LYS A 259 -0.61 -0.84 21.46
CA LYS A 259 -1.22 -1.73 22.47
C LYS A 259 -2.34 -1.04 23.25
N ASN A 260 -2.12 0.20 23.70
CA ASN A 260 -3.11 0.94 24.51
C ASN A 260 -3.73 2.09 23.73
N ILE A 261 -4.95 1.89 23.26
CA ILE A 261 -5.70 2.87 22.46
C ILE A 261 -6.81 3.59 23.27
N LYS A 262 -7.11 3.15 24.50
CA LYS A 262 -8.24 3.66 25.28
C LYS A 262 -8.19 5.17 25.57
N PRO A 263 -7.04 5.79 25.87
CA PRO A 263 -6.94 7.25 26.02
C PRO A 263 -7.30 7.98 24.73
N VAL A 264 -6.81 7.50 23.59
CA VAL A 264 -7.08 8.06 22.26
C VAL A 264 -8.57 7.94 21.91
N ALA A 265 -9.19 6.77 22.18
CA ALA A 265 -10.62 6.58 21.97
C ALA A 265 -11.48 7.60 22.76
N LYS A 266 -11.09 7.89 24.01
CA LYS A 266 -11.77 8.91 24.83
C LYS A 266 -11.63 10.31 24.23
N GLN A 267 -10.44 10.70 23.80
CA GLN A 267 -10.22 12.00 23.15
C GLN A 267 -11.07 12.14 21.88
N ILE A 268 -11.10 11.11 21.03
CA ILE A 268 -11.92 11.07 19.83
C ILE A 268 -13.42 11.20 20.17
N ALA A 269 -13.91 10.44 21.16
CA ALA A 269 -15.29 10.49 21.59
C ALA A 269 -15.68 11.87 22.15
N ILE A 270 -14.80 12.51 22.95
CA ILE A 270 -15.00 13.88 23.45
C ILE A 270 -15.09 14.87 22.29
N ALA A 271 -14.18 14.79 21.31
CA ALA A 271 -14.18 15.64 20.13
C ALA A 271 -15.48 15.48 19.31
N ALA A 272 -16.06 14.29 19.30
CA ALA A 272 -17.35 14.00 18.68
C ALA A 272 -18.57 14.41 19.55
N GLY A 273 -18.35 14.96 20.74
CA GLY A 273 -19.43 15.31 21.68
C GLY A 273 -20.08 14.12 22.36
N CYS A 274 -19.38 12.99 22.44
CA CYS A 274 -19.85 11.76 23.07
C CYS A 274 -19.42 11.66 24.54
N LYS A 275 -20.28 11.08 25.38
CA LYS A 275 -19.91 10.74 26.77
C LYS A 275 -18.93 9.57 26.77
N THR A 276 -17.96 9.61 27.70
CA THR A 276 -16.87 8.62 27.83
C THR A 276 -16.96 7.79 29.10
N THR A 277 -18.17 7.61 29.64
CA THR A 277 -18.42 6.87 30.89
C THR A 277 -18.03 5.40 30.76
N THR A 278 -18.42 4.77 29.65
CA THR A 278 -18.05 3.40 29.30
C THR A 278 -17.77 3.30 27.80
N SER A 279 -17.02 2.26 27.38
CA SER A 279 -16.77 2.00 25.96
C SER A 279 -18.06 1.75 25.17
N ALA A 280 -19.03 1.05 25.76
CA ALA A 280 -20.34 0.83 25.14
C ALA A 280 -21.05 2.14 24.82
N VAL A 281 -21.04 3.11 25.76
CA VAL A 281 -21.66 4.43 25.57
C VAL A 281 -20.93 5.22 24.48
N MET A 282 -19.62 5.19 24.46
CA MET A 282 -18.81 5.82 23.40
C MET A 282 -19.16 5.26 22.03
N VAL A 283 -19.09 3.95 21.87
CA VAL A 283 -19.33 3.26 20.57
C VAL A 283 -20.77 3.50 20.10
N HIS A 284 -21.76 3.42 21.02
CA HIS A 284 -23.16 3.69 20.68
C HIS A 284 -23.33 5.13 20.15
N CYS A 285 -22.78 6.12 20.86
CA CYS A 285 -22.84 7.52 20.44
C CYS A 285 -22.14 7.74 19.10
N MET A 286 -20.94 7.20 18.90
CA MET A 286 -20.18 7.32 17.65
C MET A 286 -20.94 6.70 16.45
N ARG A 287 -21.67 5.61 16.65
CA ARG A 287 -22.53 5.00 15.61
C ARG A 287 -23.71 5.88 15.20
N GLN A 288 -24.21 6.75 16.09
CA GLN A 288 -25.32 7.66 15.81
C GLN A 288 -24.90 8.93 15.06
N LYS A 289 -23.61 9.22 14.97
CA LYS A 289 -23.09 10.36 14.24
C LYS A 289 -23.32 10.22 12.73
N THR A 290 -23.63 11.34 12.06
CA THR A 290 -23.67 11.34 10.60
C THR A 290 -22.26 11.18 10.03
N GLU A 291 -22.16 10.79 8.77
CA GLU A 291 -20.89 10.73 8.04
C GLU A 291 -20.18 12.10 8.05
N GLU A 292 -20.95 13.18 7.83
CA GLU A 292 -20.45 14.56 7.84
C GLU A 292 -19.90 14.99 9.20
N GLU A 293 -20.61 14.67 10.32
CA GLU A 293 -20.14 14.95 11.68
C GLU A 293 -18.81 14.25 11.99
N LEU A 294 -18.67 12.99 11.58
CA LEU A 294 -17.43 12.22 11.75
C LEU A 294 -16.31 12.76 10.87
N LEU A 295 -16.62 13.16 9.64
CA LEU A 295 -15.65 13.75 8.72
C LEU A 295 -15.14 15.09 9.24
N GLU A 296 -16.06 15.99 9.63
CA GLU A 296 -15.73 17.30 10.19
C GLU A 296 -14.83 17.17 11.44
N MET A 297 -15.17 16.23 12.33
CA MET A 297 -14.36 15.92 13.49
C MET A 297 -12.95 15.44 13.08
N THR A 298 -12.88 14.50 12.13
CA THR A 298 -11.60 13.97 11.64
C THR A 298 -10.73 15.07 11.03
N VAL A 299 -11.33 15.96 10.22
CA VAL A 299 -10.61 17.09 9.62
C VAL A 299 -10.17 18.10 10.69
N LYS A 300 -10.99 18.37 11.70
CA LYS A 300 -10.59 19.22 12.84
C LYS A 300 -9.45 18.61 13.66
N MET A 301 -9.44 17.29 13.82
CA MET A 301 -8.36 16.57 14.48
C MET A 301 -7.07 16.56 13.65
N LYS A 302 -7.19 16.59 12.31
CA LYS A 302 -6.09 16.65 11.33
C LYS A 302 -5.73 18.10 10.98
N ARG A 303 -5.45 18.97 11.94
CA ARG A 303 -4.91 20.29 11.57
C ARG A 303 -3.63 20.10 10.74
N PRO A 304 -3.48 20.76 9.56
CA PRO A 304 -2.23 20.75 8.83
C PRO A 304 -1.08 21.13 9.77
N GLY A 305 -0.04 20.30 9.86
CA GLY A 305 1.04 20.48 10.80
C GLY A 305 0.81 19.89 12.21
N LEU A 306 -0.29 19.17 12.48
CA LEU A 306 -0.61 18.64 13.81
C LEU A 306 0.39 17.58 14.29
N ILE A 307 1.01 16.83 13.39
CA ILE A 307 2.08 15.89 13.72
C ILE A 307 3.31 16.62 14.31
N LEU A 308 3.44 17.94 14.01
CA LEU A 308 4.57 18.76 14.45
C LEU A 308 4.18 19.91 15.40
N GLN A 309 2.90 20.08 15.79
CA GLN A 309 2.44 21.20 16.62
C GLN A 309 1.99 20.81 18.03
N GLY A 310 1.81 19.51 18.31
CA GLY A 310 1.48 19.02 19.65
C GLY A 310 2.71 18.94 20.57
N ASP A 311 2.49 18.90 21.87
CA ASP A 311 3.53 18.47 22.81
C ASP A 311 3.78 16.97 22.55
N PRO A 312 5.02 16.56 22.23
CA PRO A 312 5.35 15.14 22.01
C PRO A 312 5.02 14.21 23.19
N GLY A 313 4.82 14.76 24.38
CA GLY A 313 4.39 14.02 25.57
C GLY A 313 2.87 13.77 25.66
N GLU A 314 2.06 14.39 24.83
CA GLU A 314 0.61 14.16 24.80
C GLU A 314 0.24 13.04 23.83
N ASP A 315 -0.67 12.15 24.26
CA ASP A 315 -1.28 11.13 23.38
C ASP A 315 -2.05 11.82 22.25
N GLN A 316 -1.39 11.97 21.10
CA GLN A 316 -2.04 12.50 19.90
C GLN A 316 -3.13 11.54 19.45
N PRO A 317 -4.36 12.03 19.14
CA PRO A 317 -5.44 11.18 18.68
C PRO A 317 -5.18 10.67 17.28
N SER A 318 -4.39 9.60 17.16
CA SER A 318 -4.08 8.93 15.90
C SER A 318 -4.87 7.63 15.77
N LEU A 319 -5.49 7.45 14.62
CA LEU A 319 -6.24 6.24 14.26
C LEU A 319 -5.29 5.24 13.61
N LEU A 320 -4.87 4.26 14.38
CA LEU A 320 -3.79 3.33 14.05
C LEU A 320 -4.27 1.88 14.13
N THR A 321 -3.49 0.99 13.56
CA THR A 321 -3.60 -0.45 13.80
C THR A 321 -3.40 -0.74 15.30
N VAL A 322 -4.18 -1.66 15.83
CA VAL A 322 -4.11 -2.05 17.24
C VAL A 322 -3.76 -3.54 17.38
N VAL A 323 -3.06 -3.88 18.47
CA VAL A 323 -2.88 -5.27 18.88
C VAL A 323 -4.20 -5.68 19.56
N ASP A 324 -5.05 -6.40 18.83
CA ASP A 324 -6.43 -6.72 19.20
C ASP A 324 -6.63 -8.17 19.66
N GLY A 325 -5.57 -8.98 19.62
CA GLY A 325 -5.63 -10.42 19.94
C GLY A 325 -6.25 -11.29 18.84
N VAL A 326 -6.72 -10.69 17.74
CA VAL A 326 -7.44 -11.39 16.65
C VAL A 326 -6.71 -11.23 15.31
N LEU A 327 -6.60 -10.01 14.80
CA LEU A 327 -5.81 -9.70 13.60
C LEU A 327 -4.32 -9.80 13.92
N LEU A 328 -3.90 -9.14 14.98
CA LEU A 328 -2.56 -9.22 15.56
C LEU A 328 -2.66 -9.79 16.99
N PRO A 329 -2.35 -11.08 17.18
CA PRO A 329 -2.43 -11.74 18.49
C PRO A 329 -1.45 -11.17 19.52
N LYS A 330 -0.31 -10.64 19.05
CA LYS A 330 0.78 -10.03 19.82
C LYS A 330 1.31 -8.83 19.09
N THR A 331 2.29 -8.11 19.65
CA THR A 331 2.98 -7.06 18.90
C THR A 331 3.71 -7.63 17.68
N PRO A 332 3.91 -6.80 16.65
CA PRO A 332 4.70 -7.20 15.49
C PRO A 332 6.08 -7.75 15.85
N GLU A 333 6.77 -7.10 16.78
CA GLU A 333 8.09 -7.50 17.24
C GLU A 333 8.08 -8.89 17.91
N GLU A 334 7.05 -9.17 18.74
CA GLU A 334 6.88 -10.48 19.37
C GLU A 334 6.61 -11.57 18.33
N ILE A 335 5.73 -11.29 17.33
CA ILE A 335 5.38 -12.27 16.27
C ILE A 335 6.59 -12.56 15.39
N LEU A 336 7.35 -11.52 15.00
CA LEU A 336 8.57 -11.66 14.20
C LEU A 336 9.64 -12.47 14.94
N ALA A 337 9.87 -12.16 16.22
CA ALA A 337 10.84 -12.89 17.06
C ALA A 337 10.46 -14.37 17.24
N GLU A 338 9.17 -14.69 17.34
CA GLU A 338 8.66 -16.07 17.43
C GLU A 338 8.67 -16.81 16.09
N LYS A 339 8.84 -16.10 14.97
CA LYS A 339 8.79 -16.64 13.60
C LYS A 339 7.49 -17.40 13.30
N ASN A 340 6.38 -17.02 13.93
CA ASN A 340 5.08 -17.67 13.81
C ASN A 340 4.12 -16.81 12.97
N PHE A 341 4.38 -16.77 11.67
CA PHE A 341 3.61 -15.99 10.69
C PHE A 341 3.54 -16.73 9.34
N ASN A 342 2.90 -16.13 8.33
CA ASN A 342 2.77 -16.72 7.00
C ASN A 342 4.10 -16.63 6.24
N THR A 343 4.90 -17.71 6.23
CA THR A 343 6.22 -17.80 5.58
C THR A 343 6.09 -18.02 4.08
N VAL A 344 5.48 -17.06 3.37
CA VAL A 344 5.38 -17.05 1.90
C VAL A 344 6.59 -16.31 1.29
N PRO A 345 6.91 -16.50 0.00
CA PRO A 345 7.86 -15.64 -0.69
C PRO A 345 7.49 -14.16 -0.51
N TYR A 346 8.45 -13.33 -0.11
CA TYR A 346 8.22 -11.93 0.23
C TYR A 346 9.22 -11.01 -0.45
N MET A 347 8.72 -9.99 -1.12
CA MET A 347 9.50 -8.90 -1.68
C MET A 347 9.27 -7.65 -0.85
N VAL A 348 10.35 -7.01 -0.41
CA VAL A 348 10.32 -5.77 0.37
C VAL A 348 11.17 -4.74 -0.34
N GLY A 349 10.66 -3.54 -0.53
CA GLY A 349 11.42 -2.48 -1.17
C GLY A 349 11.23 -1.12 -0.55
N ILE A 350 12.16 -0.25 -0.87
CA ILE A 350 12.15 1.16 -0.50
C ILE A 350 12.51 2.02 -1.70
N ASN A 351 12.16 3.29 -1.62
CA ASN A 351 12.63 4.30 -2.54
C ASN A 351 13.84 5.04 -1.96
N LYS A 352 14.70 5.56 -2.81
CA LYS A 352 15.97 6.17 -2.41
C LYS A 352 15.80 7.34 -1.47
N GLN A 353 14.79 8.18 -1.73
CA GLN A 353 14.48 9.38 -0.94
C GLN A 353 13.04 9.32 -0.42
N GLU A 354 12.73 8.36 0.43
CA GLU A 354 11.38 8.11 0.98
C GLU A 354 10.70 9.33 1.60
N PHE A 355 11.46 10.33 1.99
CA PHE A 355 10.96 11.56 2.60
C PHE A 355 11.36 12.79 1.77
N GLY A 356 11.56 12.61 0.44
CA GLY A 356 12.10 13.65 -0.44
C GLY A 356 11.17 14.84 -0.64
N TRP A 357 9.90 14.60 -1.00
CA TRP A 357 8.97 15.66 -1.37
C TRP A 357 7.51 15.37 -0.99
N ILE A 358 6.94 14.22 -1.37
CA ILE A 358 5.49 13.98 -1.19
C ILE A 358 5.09 13.88 0.29
N ILE A 359 5.86 13.18 1.12
CA ILE A 359 5.56 13.05 2.55
C ILE A 359 5.74 14.37 3.29
N PRO A 360 6.84 15.13 3.13
CA PRO A 360 6.96 16.47 3.72
C PRO A 360 5.82 17.41 3.31
N LEU A 361 5.39 17.36 2.05
CA LEU A 361 4.30 18.18 1.54
C LEU A 361 2.96 17.83 2.20
N VAL A 362 2.67 16.54 2.34
CA VAL A 362 1.39 16.04 2.87
C VAL A 362 1.35 16.08 4.41
N LEU A 363 2.42 15.63 5.08
CA LEU A 363 2.46 15.51 6.55
C LEU A 363 2.85 16.82 7.24
N LEU A 364 3.80 17.57 6.66
CA LEU A 364 4.36 18.79 7.28
C LEU A 364 3.68 20.06 6.78
N GLY A 365 3.00 20.01 5.65
CA GLY A 365 2.28 21.12 5.08
C GLY A 365 3.16 22.23 4.50
N TYR A 366 4.47 21.99 4.31
CA TYR A 366 5.37 22.88 3.63
C TYR A 366 6.52 22.13 2.92
N PRO A 367 7.09 22.69 1.86
CA PRO A 367 8.12 22.03 1.04
C PRO A 367 9.50 22.15 1.70
N LEU A 368 9.82 21.29 2.67
CA LEU A 368 11.17 21.21 3.29
C LEU A 368 12.26 20.97 2.23
N SER A 369 11.93 20.28 1.15
CA SER A 369 12.83 20.02 0.02
C SER A 369 13.35 21.28 -0.67
N GLU A 370 12.66 22.43 -0.55
CA GLU A 370 13.06 23.72 -1.15
C GLU A 370 13.74 24.67 -0.18
N GLY A 371 13.81 24.31 1.10
CA GLY A 371 14.28 25.18 2.17
C GLY A 371 15.71 24.93 2.59
N LYS A 372 16.09 25.66 3.64
CA LYS A 372 17.33 25.51 4.40
C LYS A 372 16.99 25.08 5.81
N LEU A 373 17.86 24.28 6.42
CA LEU A 373 17.66 23.78 7.78
C LEU A 373 18.94 23.92 8.59
N ASP A 374 18.83 24.43 9.81
CA ASP A 374 19.92 24.41 10.78
C ASP A 374 19.78 23.20 11.73
N GLN A 375 20.86 22.92 12.47
CA GLN A 375 20.93 21.78 13.39
C GLN A 375 19.87 21.84 14.49
N GLN A 376 19.62 23.01 15.04
CA GLN A 376 18.69 23.19 16.16
C GLN A 376 17.25 22.98 15.71
N THR A 377 16.90 23.54 14.55
CA THR A 377 15.58 23.36 13.93
C THR A 377 15.34 21.91 13.55
N ALA A 378 16.35 21.24 12.96
CA ALA A 378 16.27 19.80 12.63
C ALA A 378 16.00 18.96 13.88
N THR A 379 16.73 19.21 14.97
CA THR A 379 16.56 18.51 16.25
C THR A 379 15.15 18.73 16.83
N SER A 380 14.65 19.97 16.74
CA SER A 380 13.28 20.31 17.18
C SER A 380 12.21 19.61 16.33
N LEU A 381 12.39 19.56 15.00
CA LEU A 381 11.46 18.88 14.09
C LEU A 381 11.45 17.36 14.34
N LEU A 382 12.63 16.76 14.53
CA LEU A 382 12.71 15.32 14.85
C LEU A 382 12.00 14.99 16.17
N TRP A 383 12.20 15.83 17.21
CA TRP A 383 11.49 15.68 18.48
C TRP A 383 9.98 15.82 18.33
N LYS A 384 9.50 16.81 17.57
CA LYS A 384 8.07 16.99 17.29
C LYS A 384 7.47 15.82 16.48
N SER A 385 8.31 15.07 15.77
CA SER A 385 7.91 13.84 15.06
C SER A 385 7.88 12.61 15.98
N PHE A 386 7.97 12.78 17.31
CA PHE A 386 7.98 11.70 18.29
C PHE A 386 6.90 10.64 18.09
N PRO A 387 5.64 10.99 17.75
CA PRO A 387 4.60 9.99 17.55
C PRO A 387 4.89 8.98 16.41
N LEU A 388 5.73 9.39 15.43
CA LEU A 388 6.14 8.56 14.31
C LEU A 388 7.50 7.87 14.53
N VAL A 389 8.46 8.63 15.11
CA VAL A 389 9.85 8.18 15.26
C VAL A 389 10.08 7.41 16.56
N ASN A 390 9.26 7.68 17.58
CA ASN A 390 9.35 7.08 18.92
C ASN A 390 10.77 7.17 19.53
N LEU A 391 11.32 8.39 19.56
CA LEU A 391 12.64 8.70 20.10
C LEU A 391 12.54 9.79 21.13
N SER A 392 13.11 9.59 22.35
CA SER A 392 13.06 10.59 23.43
C SER A 392 13.79 11.87 23.09
N LYS A 393 13.45 12.95 23.81
CA LYS A 393 14.04 14.26 23.64
C LYS A 393 15.56 14.25 23.83
N GLU A 394 16.04 13.41 24.75
CA GLU A 394 17.45 13.26 25.09
C GLU A 394 18.28 12.58 24.00
N LEU A 395 17.66 11.70 23.21
CA LEU A 395 18.33 10.96 22.13
C LEU A 395 18.18 11.65 20.77
N THR A 396 17.24 12.56 20.62
CA THR A 396 17.02 13.31 19.37
C THR A 396 18.27 14.04 18.89
N PRO A 397 19.07 14.76 19.77
CA PRO A 397 20.32 15.38 19.34
C PRO A 397 21.36 14.38 18.83
N VAL A 398 21.38 13.17 19.39
CA VAL A 398 22.32 12.12 18.96
C VAL A 398 22.02 11.68 17.52
N ALA A 399 20.74 11.53 17.18
CA ALA A 399 20.32 11.18 15.84
C ALA A 399 20.62 12.29 14.83
N THR A 400 20.28 13.55 15.15
CA THR A 400 20.54 14.67 14.25
C THR A 400 22.03 14.96 14.09
N GLU A 401 22.86 14.80 15.13
CA GLU A 401 24.32 14.94 15.02
C GLU A 401 24.92 13.86 14.11
N LYS A 402 24.45 12.61 14.22
CA LYS A 402 24.91 11.52 13.40
C LYS A 402 24.73 11.78 11.89
N TYR A 403 23.60 12.38 11.51
CA TYR A 403 23.29 12.63 10.09
C TYR A 403 23.82 14.00 9.62
N LEU A 404 23.66 15.06 10.43
CA LEU A 404 23.86 16.44 10.02
C LEU A 404 25.19 17.04 10.48
N GLY A 405 25.87 16.42 11.46
CA GLY A 405 27.09 16.98 12.08
C GLY A 405 28.31 17.12 11.16
N GLY A 406 28.28 16.43 10.00
CA GLY A 406 29.38 16.46 9.02
C GLY A 406 29.44 17.69 8.11
N THR A 407 28.51 18.66 8.21
CA THR A 407 28.44 19.83 7.34
C THR A 407 27.82 21.04 8.04
N ASP A 408 28.23 22.24 7.62
CA ASP A 408 27.60 23.51 8.04
C ASP A 408 26.66 24.10 6.97
N ASP A 409 26.61 23.50 5.79
CA ASP A 409 25.74 23.93 4.70
C ASP A 409 24.26 23.64 5.04
N PRO A 410 23.40 24.68 5.16
CA PRO A 410 22.02 24.51 5.56
C PRO A 410 21.16 23.80 4.52
N VAL A 411 21.53 23.80 3.24
CA VAL A 411 20.84 23.05 2.19
C VAL A 411 21.16 21.57 2.35
N LYS A 412 22.43 21.22 2.51
CA LYS A 412 22.85 19.83 2.79
C LYS A 412 22.26 19.31 4.08
N LYS A 413 22.19 20.12 5.15
CA LYS A 413 21.54 19.73 6.41
C LYS A 413 20.07 19.38 6.20
N LYS A 414 19.36 20.15 5.36
CA LYS A 414 17.98 19.84 5.00
C LYS A 414 17.88 18.48 4.29
N ASP A 415 18.71 18.22 3.27
CA ASP A 415 18.70 16.94 2.55
C ASP A 415 19.00 15.76 3.49
N LEU A 416 20.04 15.87 4.31
CA LEU A 416 20.39 14.85 5.31
C LEU A 416 19.31 14.64 6.39
N PHE A 417 18.54 15.67 6.72
CA PHE A 417 17.39 15.54 7.61
C PHE A 417 16.24 14.75 6.94
N LEU A 418 15.99 14.98 5.66
CA LEU A 418 15.02 14.21 4.88
C LEU A 418 15.46 12.74 4.76
N ASP A 419 16.75 12.49 4.54
CA ASP A 419 17.31 11.12 4.53
C ASP A 419 17.15 10.45 5.92
N LEU A 420 17.42 11.17 7.01
CA LEU A 420 17.20 10.68 8.38
C LEU A 420 15.74 10.25 8.58
N MET A 421 14.79 11.08 8.14
CA MET A 421 13.35 10.78 8.27
C MET A 421 12.95 9.59 7.41
N GLY A 422 13.44 9.50 6.18
CA GLY A 422 13.22 8.35 5.30
C GLY A 422 13.76 7.05 5.88
N ASP A 423 14.98 7.08 6.42
CA ASP A 423 15.62 5.91 7.03
C ASP A 423 14.87 5.41 8.26
N VAL A 424 14.52 6.30 9.19
CA VAL A 424 13.87 5.88 10.44
C VAL A 424 12.43 5.41 10.24
N LEU A 425 11.72 5.98 9.25
CA LEU A 425 10.32 5.65 9.01
C LEU A 425 10.15 4.44 8.07
N PHE A 426 11.00 4.32 7.06
CA PHE A 426 10.85 3.32 5.99
C PHE A 426 12.06 2.40 5.82
N GLY A 427 13.26 2.96 5.65
CA GLY A 427 14.44 2.19 5.28
C GLY A 427 14.82 1.15 6.33
N VAL A 428 15.06 1.58 7.56
CA VAL A 428 15.46 0.71 8.67
C VAL A 428 14.38 -0.33 9.00
N PRO A 429 13.09 0.02 9.14
CA PRO A 429 12.04 -0.96 9.35
C PRO A 429 11.97 -2.02 8.25
N SER A 430 12.11 -1.63 6.99
CA SER A 430 12.03 -2.55 5.85
C SER A 430 13.17 -3.57 5.85
N VAL A 431 14.39 -3.13 6.14
CA VAL A 431 15.54 -4.05 6.26
C VAL A 431 15.36 -5.02 7.42
N ILE A 432 14.88 -4.55 8.58
CA ILE A 432 14.64 -5.41 9.75
C ILE A 432 13.60 -6.49 9.40
N VAL A 433 12.45 -6.11 8.82
CA VAL A 433 11.41 -7.07 8.44
C VAL A 433 11.91 -8.06 7.38
N ALA A 434 12.70 -7.61 6.40
CA ALA A 434 13.29 -8.49 5.39
C ALA A 434 14.24 -9.52 6.03
N ARG A 435 15.08 -9.10 6.99
CA ARG A 435 15.97 -9.99 7.77
C ARG A 435 15.17 -11.03 8.56
N ASP A 436 14.15 -10.58 9.30
CA ASP A 436 13.30 -11.47 10.11
C ASP A 436 12.56 -12.49 9.24
N HIS A 437 12.05 -12.07 8.08
CA HIS A 437 11.35 -12.95 7.15
C HIS A 437 12.29 -13.99 6.52
N ARG A 438 13.48 -13.57 6.07
CA ARG A 438 14.56 -14.46 5.62
C ARG A 438 14.93 -15.48 6.70
N ASP A 439 15.14 -15.01 7.92
CA ASP A 439 15.58 -15.85 9.05
C ASP A 439 14.48 -16.80 9.54
N ALA A 440 13.24 -16.59 9.11
CA ALA A 440 12.14 -17.55 9.24
C ALA A 440 12.15 -18.62 8.14
N GLY A 441 13.10 -18.55 7.19
CA GLY A 441 13.31 -19.56 6.15
C GLY A 441 12.44 -19.39 4.90
N ALA A 442 11.89 -18.20 4.67
CA ALA A 442 11.11 -17.90 3.48
C ALA A 442 11.95 -17.19 2.40
N PRO A 443 11.76 -17.49 1.10
CA PRO A 443 12.40 -16.75 0.02
C PRO A 443 12.10 -15.26 0.13
N THR A 444 13.14 -14.44 0.22
CA THR A 444 13.02 -12.99 0.43
C THR A 444 13.81 -12.27 -0.64
N TYR A 445 13.23 -11.18 -1.18
CA TYR A 445 13.86 -10.31 -2.16
C TYR A 445 13.78 -8.87 -1.67
N MET A 446 14.82 -8.07 -1.94
CA MET A 446 14.84 -6.67 -1.55
C MET A 446 15.25 -5.77 -2.72
N TYR A 447 14.70 -4.54 -2.77
CA TYR A 447 15.07 -3.53 -3.77
C TYR A 447 15.17 -2.12 -3.18
N GLU A 448 15.92 -1.27 -3.88
CA GLU A 448 15.90 0.18 -3.75
C GLU A 448 15.55 0.80 -5.11
N PHE A 449 14.49 1.61 -5.16
CA PHE A 449 14.05 2.28 -6.38
C PHE A 449 14.62 3.69 -6.45
N GLU A 450 15.28 4.05 -7.57
CA GLU A 450 16.06 5.27 -7.70
C GLU A 450 15.64 6.15 -8.89
N TYR A 451 14.51 5.88 -9.52
CA TYR A 451 14.08 6.61 -10.73
C TYR A 451 13.02 7.65 -10.40
N SER A 452 13.04 8.77 -11.16
CA SER A 452 12.05 9.84 -11.04
C SER A 452 11.12 9.81 -12.24
N PRO A 453 9.81 9.54 -12.05
CA PRO A 453 8.87 9.51 -13.16
C PRO A 453 8.71 10.90 -13.80
N SER A 454 8.77 10.95 -15.13
CA SER A 454 8.70 12.20 -15.89
C SER A 454 7.38 12.95 -15.71
N CYS A 455 6.30 12.23 -15.42
CA CYS A 455 4.97 12.84 -15.23
C CYS A 455 4.85 13.72 -13.97
N LEU A 456 5.84 13.71 -13.07
CA LEU A 456 5.91 14.57 -11.89
C LEU A 456 6.93 15.72 -12.03
N SER A 457 7.66 15.82 -13.14
CA SER A 457 8.75 16.79 -13.34
C SER A 457 8.33 18.25 -13.16
N ASP A 458 7.09 18.59 -13.52
CA ASP A 458 6.58 19.96 -13.46
C ASP A 458 6.15 20.42 -12.05
N VAL A 459 5.97 19.47 -11.13
CA VAL A 459 5.44 19.75 -9.78
C VAL A 459 6.41 19.41 -8.66
N ARG A 460 7.51 18.74 -8.98
CA ARG A 460 8.50 18.26 -8.00
C ARG A 460 9.86 18.90 -8.20
N PRO A 461 10.62 19.23 -7.12
CA PRO A 461 12.00 19.69 -7.23
C PRO A 461 12.88 18.68 -7.98
N SER A 462 13.68 19.15 -8.94
CA SER A 462 14.56 18.29 -9.75
C SER A 462 15.68 17.61 -8.95
N THR A 463 15.91 18.02 -7.70
CA THR A 463 16.89 17.43 -6.77
C THR A 463 16.37 16.17 -6.08
N VAL A 464 15.06 15.89 -6.17
CA VAL A 464 14.44 14.71 -5.57
C VAL A 464 14.37 13.59 -6.58
N THR A 465 15.00 12.46 -6.26
CA THR A 465 15.07 11.28 -7.13
C THR A 465 14.68 10.02 -6.35
N GLY A 466 13.71 9.26 -6.85
CA GLY A 466 13.18 8.09 -6.15
C GLY A 466 12.47 8.49 -4.86
N ASP A 467 11.44 9.35 -4.97
CA ASP A 467 10.59 9.76 -3.85
C ASP A 467 9.57 8.67 -3.50
N HIS A 468 8.91 8.79 -2.37
CA HIS A 468 7.88 7.86 -1.91
C HIS A 468 6.77 7.68 -2.96
N GLY A 469 6.52 6.44 -3.37
CA GLY A 469 5.54 6.08 -4.39
C GLY A 469 5.98 6.27 -5.84
N ASP A 470 7.22 6.63 -6.13
CA ASP A 470 7.72 6.80 -7.52
C ASP A 470 7.71 5.49 -8.32
N GLU A 471 7.95 4.36 -7.67
CA GLU A 471 7.93 3.03 -8.30
C GLU A 471 6.55 2.67 -8.86
N LEU A 472 5.47 3.21 -8.29
CA LEU A 472 4.09 2.93 -8.69
C LEU A 472 3.82 3.24 -10.15
N PHE A 473 4.44 4.30 -10.68
CA PHE A 473 4.31 4.67 -12.09
C PHE A 473 4.92 3.63 -13.01
N SER A 474 5.97 2.96 -12.56
CA SER A 474 6.58 1.83 -13.28
C SER A 474 5.79 0.54 -13.09
N VAL A 475 5.37 0.21 -11.87
CA VAL A 475 4.62 -1.01 -11.52
C VAL A 475 3.26 -1.06 -12.24
N PHE A 476 2.54 0.06 -12.30
CA PHE A 476 1.23 0.16 -12.94
C PHE A 476 1.29 0.64 -14.40
N GLY A 477 2.49 0.72 -14.98
CA GLY A 477 2.66 1.01 -16.42
C GLY A 477 2.16 2.38 -16.84
N ALA A 478 2.39 3.44 -16.05
CA ALA A 478 1.99 4.81 -16.37
C ALA A 478 2.49 5.27 -17.76
N PRO A 479 3.71 4.93 -18.24
CA PRO A 479 4.15 5.27 -19.59
C PRO A 479 3.20 4.83 -20.70
N PHE A 480 2.46 3.74 -20.50
CA PHE A 480 1.52 3.18 -21.47
C PHE A 480 0.12 3.79 -21.39
N LEU A 481 -0.22 4.42 -20.27
CA LEU A 481 -1.55 4.98 -20.01
C LEU A 481 -1.55 6.53 -20.09
N LYS A 482 -0.52 7.18 -19.55
CA LYS A 482 -0.39 8.64 -19.55
C LYS A 482 0.17 9.16 -20.88
N GLY A 483 1.09 8.43 -21.50
CA GLY A 483 1.89 8.90 -22.64
C GLY A 483 2.95 9.93 -22.22
N GLY A 484 3.78 10.34 -23.19
CA GLY A 484 4.81 11.37 -22.97
C GLY A 484 6.09 10.92 -22.26
N ALA A 485 6.16 9.68 -21.80
CA ALA A 485 7.35 9.09 -21.19
C ALA A 485 8.48 8.87 -22.22
N SER A 486 9.73 8.95 -21.76
CA SER A 486 10.90 8.63 -22.58
C SER A 486 10.94 7.12 -22.94
N GLU A 487 11.75 6.76 -23.92
CA GLU A 487 12.00 5.36 -24.24
C GLU A 487 12.69 4.62 -23.08
N GLU A 488 13.57 5.29 -22.34
CA GLU A 488 14.22 4.77 -21.14
C GLU A 488 13.18 4.46 -20.05
N GLU A 489 12.30 5.40 -19.72
CA GLU A 489 11.25 5.21 -18.72
C GLU A 489 10.25 4.11 -19.11
N THR A 490 9.91 4.04 -20.40
CA THR A 490 9.06 2.97 -20.95
C THR A 490 9.71 1.59 -20.80
N LYS A 491 11.02 1.49 -21.08
CA LYS A 491 11.78 0.25 -20.87
C LYS A 491 11.88 -0.13 -19.40
N LEU A 492 12.15 0.84 -18.53
CA LEU A 492 12.16 0.64 -17.07
C LEU A 492 10.82 0.10 -16.59
N SER A 493 9.71 0.72 -16.97
CA SER A 493 8.38 0.28 -16.58
C SER A 493 8.08 -1.16 -17.06
N ARG A 494 8.42 -1.51 -18.31
CA ARG A 494 8.30 -2.91 -18.79
C ARG A 494 9.10 -3.89 -17.95
N MET A 495 10.32 -3.53 -17.58
CA MET A 495 11.19 -4.36 -16.75
C MET A 495 10.60 -4.55 -15.35
N VAL A 496 10.13 -3.48 -14.71
CA VAL A 496 9.52 -3.51 -13.38
C VAL A 496 8.25 -4.34 -13.38
N MET A 497 7.31 -4.10 -14.31
CA MET A 497 6.10 -4.92 -14.44
C MET A 497 6.45 -6.41 -14.59
N ARG A 498 7.49 -6.74 -15.35
CA ARG A 498 7.93 -8.13 -15.54
C ARG A 498 8.49 -8.74 -14.27
N PHE A 499 9.29 -8.01 -13.50
CA PHE A 499 9.78 -8.46 -12.19
C PHE A 499 8.62 -8.78 -11.24
N TRP A 500 7.66 -7.88 -11.09
CA TRP A 500 6.49 -8.08 -10.24
C TRP A 500 5.63 -9.26 -10.69
N ALA A 501 5.38 -9.36 -11.98
CA ALA A 501 4.60 -10.46 -12.54
C ALA A 501 5.32 -11.83 -12.45
N ASN A 502 6.65 -11.89 -12.66
CA ASN A 502 7.41 -13.12 -12.45
C ASN A 502 7.38 -13.55 -10.99
N PHE A 503 7.53 -12.60 -10.07
CA PHE A 503 7.38 -12.88 -8.65
C PHE A 503 5.96 -13.40 -8.33
N ALA A 504 4.93 -12.80 -8.90
CA ALA A 504 3.55 -13.26 -8.75
C ALA A 504 3.31 -14.67 -9.31
N ARG A 505 4.05 -15.08 -10.36
CA ARG A 505 3.97 -16.44 -10.94
C ARG A 505 4.71 -17.47 -10.12
N HIS A 506 5.93 -17.15 -9.70
CA HIS A 506 6.90 -18.15 -9.26
C HIS A 506 7.44 -17.94 -7.83
N GLY A 507 7.19 -16.77 -7.19
CA GLY A 507 7.85 -16.36 -5.96
C GLY A 507 9.32 -15.96 -6.16
N ASN A 508 9.72 -15.76 -7.42
CA ASN A 508 11.06 -15.35 -7.84
C ASN A 508 10.90 -14.31 -8.96
N PRO A 509 11.48 -13.09 -8.82
CA PRO A 509 11.31 -12.03 -9.81
C PRO A 509 12.12 -12.25 -11.09
N ASN A 510 13.13 -13.12 -11.07
CA ASN A 510 14.05 -13.34 -12.18
C ASN A 510 13.38 -13.92 -13.42
N GLY A 511 13.93 -13.64 -14.58
CA GLY A 511 13.45 -14.15 -15.86
C GLY A 511 14.39 -13.82 -17.02
N ALA A 512 14.15 -14.43 -18.17
CA ALA A 512 14.98 -14.24 -19.37
C ALA A 512 15.01 -12.76 -19.79
N GLY A 513 16.20 -12.22 -20.02
CA GLY A 513 16.42 -10.85 -20.47
C GLY A 513 16.32 -9.79 -19.38
N LEU A 514 16.14 -10.17 -18.12
CA LEU A 514 16.17 -9.28 -16.97
C LEU A 514 17.54 -9.28 -16.29
N PRO A 515 17.97 -8.17 -15.68
CA PRO A 515 19.08 -8.18 -14.74
C PRO A 515 18.84 -9.19 -13.61
N LEU A 516 19.92 -9.84 -13.15
CA LEU A 516 19.81 -10.80 -12.05
C LEU A 516 19.48 -10.08 -10.74
N TRP A 517 18.35 -10.46 -10.13
CA TRP A 517 17.94 -10.03 -8.80
C TRP A 517 18.35 -11.10 -7.79
N PRO A 518 19.35 -10.85 -6.91
CA PRO A 518 19.77 -11.83 -5.91
C PRO A 518 18.67 -12.07 -4.88
N GLU A 519 18.54 -13.29 -4.40
CA GLU A 519 17.76 -13.58 -3.21
C GLU A 519 18.41 -12.93 -1.99
N TYR A 520 17.62 -12.41 -1.05
CA TYR A 520 18.11 -11.73 0.15
C TYR A 520 18.53 -12.75 1.21
N GLU A 521 19.70 -13.34 0.97
CA GLU A 521 20.34 -14.31 1.86
C GLU A 521 21.29 -13.62 2.86
N GLN A 522 22.28 -14.35 3.38
CA GLN A 522 23.24 -13.83 4.38
C GLN A 522 24.13 -12.71 3.84
N GLU A 523 24.40 -12.68 2.54
CA GLU A 523 25.13 -11.59 1.87
C GLU A 523 24.27 -10.32 1.71
N GLU A 524 22.98 -10.40 2.01
CA GLU A 524 22.01 -9.31 1.91
C GLU A 524 21.99 -8.65 0.53
N GLY A 525 21.95 -9.50 -0.52
CA GLY A 525 21.86 -9.06 -1.90
C GLY A 525 20.51 -8.38 -2.18
N TYR A 526 20.52 -7.26 -2.89
CA TYR A 526 19.32 -6.55 -3.31
C TYR A 526 19.47 -5.98 -4.72
N LEU A 527 18.38 -5.50 -5.32
CA LEU A 527 18.40 -4.87 -6.63
C LEU A 527 18.22 -3.35 -6.51
N GLN A 528 19.18 -2.60 -7.05
CA GLN A 528 19.00 -1.18 -7.34
C GLN A 528 18.25 -1.04 -8.66
N ILE A 529 17.06 -0.41 -8.65
CA ILE A 529 16.19 -0.25 -9.81
C ILE A 529 16.15 1.22 -10.22
N GLY A 530 16.69 1.52 -11.39
CA GLY A 530 16.74 2.89 -11.89
C GLY A 530 17.13 2.93 -13.37
N ALA A 531 17.62 4.07 -13.84
CA ALA A 531 18.16 4.20 -15.20
C ALA A 531 19.23 3.13 -15.48
N THR A 532 20.03 2.78 -14.47
CA THR A 532 20.89 1.59 -14.44
C THR A 532 20.37 0.65 -13.35
N THR A 533 19.97 -0.56 -13.75
CA THR A 533 19.50 -1.57 -12.80
C THR A 533 20.60 -2.59 -12.56
N GLN A 534 21.01 -2.78 -11.29
CA GLN A 534 22.13 -3.64 -10.91
C GLN A 534 21.95 -4.24 -9.51
N ALA A 535 22.58 -5.39 -9.27
CA ALA A 535 22.65 -6.00 -7.95
C ALA A 535 23.63 -5.24 -7.05
N ALA A 536 23.28 -5.13 -5.76
CA ALA A 536 24.11 -4.59 -4.70
C ALA A 536 23.92 -5.39 -3.42
N THR A 537 24.62 -5.05 -2.34
CA THR A 537 24.54 -5.78 -1.06
C THR A 537 24.45 -4.82 0.11
N ARG A 538 23.80 -5.26 1.21
CA ARG A 538 23.78 -4.58 2.51
C ARG A 538 23.15 -3.19 2.47
N LEU A 539 21.93 -3.13 1.95
CA LEU A 539 21.12 -1.90 1.92
C LEU A 539 20.96 -1.34 3.33
N LYS A 540 21.31 -0.04 3.51
CA LYS A 540 21.13 0.69 4.78
C LYS A 540 21.77 0.02 6.02
N ASP A 541 22.83 -0.78 5.86
CA ASP A 541 23.42 -1.55 6.96
C ASP A 541 23.93 -0.67 8.11
N LYS A 542 24.57 0.45 7.79
CA LYS A 542 25.08 1.42 8.80
C LYS A 542 23.94 2.13 9.54
N GLU A 543 22.90 2.47 8.84
CA GLU A 543 21.70 3.12 9.36
C GLU A 543 20.94 2.15 10.28
N VAL A 544 20.78 0.90 9.85
CA VAL A 544 20.16 -0.17 10.67
C VAL A 544 20.96 -0.37 11.97
N ALA A 545 22.29 -0.50 11.88
CA ALA A 545 23.14 -0.67 13.07
C ALA A 545 23.00 0.51 14.03
N PHE A 546 23.05 1.73 13.53
CA PHE A 546 22.92 2.95 14.34
C PHE A 546 21.55 3.03 15.03
N TRP A 547 20.45 2.85 14.28
CA TRP A 547 19.10 2.97 14.84
C TRP A 547 18.77 1.83 15.79
N THR A 548 19.28 0.62 15.57
CA THR A 548 19.14 -0.51 16.49
C THR A 548 19.82 -0.21 17.84
N GLU A 549 21.05 0.32 17.81
CA GLU A 549 21.77 0.72 19.03
C GLU A 549 21.01 1.85 19.75
N LEU A 550 20.54 2.87 19.02
CA LEU A 550 19.85 4.01 19.61
C LEU A 550 18.53 3.58 20.27
N ARG A 551 17.75 2.70 19.64
CA ARG A 551 16.51 2.13 20.22
C ARG A 551 16.79 1.26 21.44
N ALA A 552 17.87 0.49 21.45
CA ALA A 552 18.28 -0.27 22.63
C ALA A 552 18.62 0.63 23.82
N ARG A 553 19.29 1.77 23.56
CA ARG A 553 19.54 2.80 24.60
C ARG A 553 18.23 3.41 25.10
N GLU A 554 17.26 3.68 24.23
CA GLU A 554 15.93 4.18 24.61
C GLU A 554 15.22 3.19 25.52
N ALA A 555 15.14 1.92 25.13
CA ALA A 555 14.49 0.86 25.92
C ALA A 555 15.11 0.71 27.30
N SER A 556 16.45 0.86 27.44
CA SER A 556 17.14 0.74 28.73
C SER A 556 16.86 1.90 29.70
N ARG A 557 16.33 3.02 29.21
CA ARG A 557 15.98 4.21 30.02
C ARG A 557 14.55 4.17 30.54
N GLN A 558 13.66 3.46 29.87
CA GLN A 558 12.29 3.31 30.35
C GLN A 558 12.28 2.36 31.55
N PRO A 559 11.72 2.78 32.71
CA PRO A 559 11.58 1.86 33.83
C PRO A 559 10.70 0.68 33.39
N PRO A 560 10.97 -0.56 33.89
CA PRO A 560 10.17 -1.72 33.54
C PRO A 560 8.70 -1.40 33.80
N GLN A 561 7.87 -1.48 32.76
CA GLN A 561 6.43 -1.36 32.92
C GLN A 561 5.97 -2.43 33.92
N ARG A 562 5.58 -1.99 35.13
CA ARG A 562 4.94 -2.91 36.08
C ARG A 562 3.67 -3.41 35.42
N GLU A 563 3.65 -4.68 35.07
CA GLU A 563 2.41 -5.39 34.79
C GLU A 563 1.52 -5.19 36.04
N HIS A 564 0.55 -4.30 35.93
CA HIS A 564 -0.56 -4.28 36.89
C HIS A 564 -1.37 -5.55 36.59
N GLY A 565 -1.00 -6.62 37.29
CA GLY A 565 -1.87 -7.77 37.44
C GLY A 565 -3.16 -7.26 38.11
N GLU A 566 -4.20 -7.13 37.32
CA GLU A 566 -5.55 -6.97 37.87
C GLU A 566 -5.91 -8.31 38.52
N LEU A 567 -6.06 -8.25 39.85
CA LEU A 567 -6.73 -9.26 40.67
C LEU A 567 -8.22 -9.21 40.40
#